data_37bb7a369efca526b132dcb691842ff4
#
_entry.id   37bb7a369efca526b132dcb691842ff4
#
_cell.length_a   1.000
_cell.length_b   1.000
_cell.length_c   1.000
_cell.angle_alpha   90.00
_cell.angle_beta   90.00
_cell.angle_gamma   90.00
#
_symmetry.space_group_name_H-M   'P 1'
#
loop_
_entity.id
_entity.type
_entity.pdbx_description
1 polymer ?
#
loop_
_entity_poly.entity_id
_entity_poly.type
_entity_poly.pdbx_seq_one_letter_code
_entity_poly.pdbx_strand_id
1 'polypeptide(L)'
;VTATLTPEERLGHADEELLDLKNGFVDAITQLQEHPEIDNSFDERLEGIGTRLSALREGLRLEDDLDKAQVIEFHEALWTINRLLTERETSYDLDVIDQLLVAIERVRHVIRDALDEHVVGLPGDAGLVVDELKRWLPNTSNETIANLVGVNRKTLARWTKVSRPAPRQLQLVAHLVAILRHNWTEEGVIAWFGRPRRGLDGRKPVALLGDPGVEESLLSEARAGRSQDA
;
A
#
# COMPACT_ATOMS: atom_id res chain seq x y z
N VAL A 1 16.13 -24.85 2.34
CA VAL A 1 16.51 -23.51 1.89
C VAL A 1 15.25 -22.68 1.99
N THR A 2 15.10 -21.92 3.06
CA THR A 2 14.03 -20.94 3.23
C THR A 2 14.31 -19.83 2.22
N ALA A 3 13.42 -19.65 1.26
CA ALA A 3 13.50 -18.55 0.31
C ALA A 3 13.49 -17.23 1.11
N THR A 4 14.49 -16.40 0.92
CA THR A 4 14.54 -15.08 1.55
C THR A 4 13.56 -14.20 0.79
N LEU A 5 12.53 -13.67 1.46
CA LEU A 5 11.55 -12.76 0.88
C LEU A 5 12.25 -11.52 0.30
N THR A 6 11.74 -11.01 -0.80
CA THR A 6 12.15 -9.71 -1.34
C THR A 6 11.70 -8.56 -0.41
N PRO A 7 12.28 -7.36 -0.51
CA PRO A 7 11.78 -6.19 0.22
C PRO A 7 10.28 -5.93 0.00
N GLU A 8 9.82 -6.02 -1.25
CA GLU A 8 8.40 -5.86 -1.61
C GLU A 8 7.51 -6.92 -0.93
N GLU A 9 7.94 -8.18 -0.91
CA GLU A 9 7.20 -9.25 -0.24
C GLU A 9 7.15 -9.06 1.28
N ARG A 10 8.25 -8.59 1.90
CA ARG A 10 8.27 -8.30 3.34
C ARG A 10 7.37 -7.11 3.71
N LEU A 11 7.46 -6.01 2.97
CA LEU A 11 6.63 -4.82 3.18
C LEU A 11 5.16 -5.10 2.91
N GLY A 12 4.83 -5.86 1.85
CA GLY A 12 3.47 -6.29 1.54
C GLY A 12 2.86 -7.14 2.65
N HIS A 13 3.61 -8.12 3.15
CA HIS A 13 3.19 -8.94 4.29
C HIS A 13 2.99 -8.10 5.56
N ALA A 14 3.85 -7.11 5.79
CA ALA A 14 3.71 -6.21 6.93
C ALA A 14 2.46 -5.33 6.84
N ASP A 15 2.10 -4.82 5.66
CA ASP A 15 0.85 -4.05 5.47
C ASP A 15 -0.39 -4.92 5.70
N GLU A 16 -0.42 -6.17 5.19
CA GLU A 16 -1.50 -7.12 5.42
C GLU A 16 -1.67 -7.43 6.91
N GLU A 17 -0.58 -7.73 7.62
CA GLU A 17 -0.60 -7.99 9.07
C GLU A 17 -1.12 -6.81 9.88
N LEU A 18 -0.74 -5.58 9.51
CA LEU A 18 -1.22 -4.37 10.17
C LEU A 18 -2.69 -4.09 9.87
N LEU A 19 -3.16 -4.41 8.66
CA LEU A 19 -4.57 -4.30 8.31
C LEU A 19 -5.41 -5.28 9.13
N ASP A 20 -4.96 -6.52 9.26
CA ASP A 20 -5.62 -7.53 10.08
C ASP A 20 -5.65 -7.14 11.56
N LEU A 21 -4.56 -6.55 12.08
CA LEU A 21 -4.51 -6.01 13.43
C LEU A 21 -5.54 -4.89 13.63
N LYS A 22 -5.60 -3.95 12.72
CA LYS A 22 -6.58 -2.84 12.74
C LYS A 22 -8.01 -3.36 12.74
N ASN A 23 -8.34 -4.26 11.81
CA ASN A 23 -9.69 -4.80 11.66
C ASN A 23 -10.09 -5.59 12.91
N GLY A 24 -9.21 -6.44 13.43
CA GLY A 24 -9.45 -7.17 14.68
C GLY A 24 -9.66 -6.25 15.88
N PHE A 25 -9.05 -5.06 15.88
CA PHE A 25 -9.22 -4.06 16.90
C PHE A 25 -10.57 -3.34 16.79
N VAL A 26 -10.97 -2.96 15.58
CA VAL A 26 -12.29 -2.36 15.30
C VAL A 26 -13.41 -3.32 15.68
N ASP A 27 -13.28 -4.61 15.33
CA ASP A 27 -14.24 -5.65 15.72
C ASP A 27 -14.35 -5.81 17.24
N ALA A 28 -13.20 -5.75 17.94
CA ALA A 28 -13.18 -5.83 19.40
C ALA A 28 -13.89 -4.64 20.06
N ILE A 29 -13.71 -3.42 19.54
CA ILE A 29 -14.40 -2.22 20.01
C ILE A 29 -15.91 -2.36 19.81
N THR A 30 -16.33 -2.82 18.63
CA THR A 30 -17.74 -3.01 18.32
C THR A 30 -18.38 -4.02 19.27
N GLN A 31 -17.69 -5.13 19.53
CA GLN A 31 -18.16 -6.14 20.51
C GLN A 31 -18.28 -5.59 21.94
N LEU A 32 -17.33 -4.74 22.37
CA LEU A 32 -17.38 -4.11 23.69
C LEU A 32 -18.54 -3.12 23.82
N GLN A 33 -18.83 -2.35 22.75
CA GLN A 33 -19.96 -1.43 22.74
C GLN A 33 -21.30 -2.17 22.84
N GLU A 34 -21.40 -3.35 22.22
CA GLU A 34 -22.59 -4.20 22.26
C GLU A 34 -22.70 -5.04 23.56
N HIS A 35 -21.55 -5.44 24.15
CA HIS A 35 -21.45 -6.34 25.29
C HIS A 35 -20.40 -5.87 26.31
N PRO A 36 -20.68 -4.83 27.11
CA PRO A 36 -19.71 -4.24 28.05
C PRO A 36 -19.27 -5.19 29.20
N GLU A 37 -19.93 -6.32 29.36
CA GLU A 37 -19.58 -7.34 30.36
C GLU A 37 -18.40 -8.26 29.94
N ILE A 38 -17.87 -8.15 28.70
CA ILE A 38 -16.81 -9.02 28.16
C ILE A 38 -15.43 -8.31 28.28
N ASP A 39 -15.04 -7.93 29.47
CA ASP A 39 -13.85 -7.10 29.75
C ASP A 39 -12.50 -7.82 29.48
N ASN A 40 -12.39 -9.09 29.86
CA ASN A 40 -11.11 -9.83 29.83
C ASN A 40 -10.60 -10.14 28.41
N SER A 41 -11.47 -10.27 27.42
CA SER A 41 -11.06 -10.63 26.04
C SER A 41 -10.38 -9.47 25.30
N PHE A 42 -10.64 -8.23 25.71
CA PHE A 42 -10.04 -7.06 25.10
C PHE A 42 -8.58 -6.87 25.54
N ASP A 43 -8.28 -7.10 26.81
CA ASP A 43 -6.92 -7.04 27.33
C ASP A 43 -6.00 -8.06 26.67
N GLU A 44 -6.46 -9.30 26.50
CA GLU A 44 -5.71 -10.34 25.78
C GLU A 44 -5.44 -9.94 24.31
N ARG A 45 -6.38 -9.27 23.63
CA ARG A 45 -6.21 -8.78 22.26
C ARG A 45 -5.19 -7.64 22.19
N LEU A 46 -5.20 -6.71 23.15
CA LEU A 46 -4.22 -5.64 23.21
C LEU A 46 -2.79 -6.16 23.45
N GLU A 47 -2.62 -7.16 24.32
CA GLU A 47 -1.32 -7.84 24.50
C GLU A 47 -0.86 -8.53 23.21
N GLY A 48 -1.80 -9.14 22.49
CA GLY A 48 -1.56 -9.74 21.18
C GLY A 48 -1.05 -8.72 20.14
N ILE A 49 -1.56 -7.49 20.15
CA ILE A 49 -1.10 -6.40 19.27
C ILE A 49 0.39 -6.07 19.52
N GLY A 50 0.79 -5.87 20.76
CA GLY A 50 2.17 -5.58 21.12
C GLY A 50 3.14 -6.67 20.64
N THR A 51 2.75 -7.93 20.81
CA THR A 51 3.53 -9.09 20.36
C THR A 51 3.66 -9.13 18.82
N ARG A 52 2.57 -8.93 18.09
CA ARG A 52 2.56 -8.94 16.61
C ARG A 52 3.36 -7.76 16.03
N LEU A 53 3.25 -6.57 16.62
CA LEU A 53 4.05 -5.41 16.20
C LEU A 53 5.55 -5.61 16.44
N SER A 54 5.92 -6.28 17.55
CA SER A 54 7.32 -6.64 17.81
C SER A 54 7.84 -7.65 16.78
N ALA A 55 7.05 -8.67 16.43
CA ALA A 55 7.39 -9.64 15.40
C ALA A 55 7.52 -8.98 14.01
N LEU A 56 6.64 -8.03 13.69
CA LEU A 56 6.71 -7.23 12.46
C LEU A 56 8.01 -6.44 12.38
N ARG A 57 8.39 -5.75 13.47
CA ARG A 57 9.64 -4.99 13.53
C ARG A 57 10.87 -5.88 13.31
N GLU A 58 10.88 -7.09 13.89
CA GLU A 58 11.98 -8.06 13.71
C GLU A 58 12.00 -8.64 12.28
N GLY A 59 10.85 -8.82 11.65
CA GLY A 59 10.73 -9.33 10.28
C GLY A 59 11.15 -8.33 9.20
N LEU A 60 11.05 -7.03 9.48
CA LEU A 60 11.47 -5.97 8.57
C LEU A 60 12.97 -5.69 8.70
N ARG A 61 13.66 -5.62 7.58
CA ARG A 61 15.04 -5.13 7.49
C ARG A 61 15.00 -3.62 7.30
N LEU A 62 14.74 -2.88 8.39
CA LEU A 62 14.50 -1.43 8.35
C LEU A 62 15.58 -0.63 7.61
N GLU A 63 16.84 -1.10 7.63
CA GLU A 63 17.95 -0.45 6.93
C GLU A 63 17.94 -0.69 5.42
N ASP A 64 17.33 -1.81 4.98
CA ASP A 64 17.27 -2.24 3.58
C ASP A 64 15.91 -1.91 2.92
N ASP A 65 14.84 -1.89 3.72
CA ASP A 65 13.46 -1.82 3.24
C ASP A 65 12.84 -0.41 3.38
N LEU A 66 13.35 0.42 4.29
CA LEU A 66 12.87 1.78 4.56
C LEU A 66 14.00 2.81 4.40
N ASP A 67 13.68 4.00 3.91
CA ASP A 67 14.61 5.11 3.94
C ASP A 67 14.79 5.70 5.37
N LYS A 68 15.72 6.64 5.55
CA LYS A 68 16.00 7.22 6.87
C LYS A 68 14.82 7.97 7.47
N ALA A 69 14.02 8.67 6.66
CA ALA A 69 12.87 9.42 7.13
C ALA A 69 11.75 8.46 7.52
N GLN A 70 11.51 7.44 6.71
CA GLN A 70 10.57 6.35 6.96
C GLN A 70 10.92 5.55 8.23
N VAL A 71 12.21 5.25 8.45
CA VAL A 71 12.67 4.59 9.70
C VAL A 71 12.33 5.43 10.92
N ILE A 72 12.56 6.75 10.88
CA ILE A 72 12.23 7.64 11.99
C ILE A 72 10.72 7.64 12.26
N GLU A 73 9.91 7.85 11.23
CA GLU A 73 8.45 7.90 11.36
C GLU A 73 7.86 6.57 11.83
N PHE A 74 8.37 5.45 11.32
CA PHE A 74 8.03 4.11 11.77
C PHE A 74 8.31 3.91 13.26
N HIS A 75 9.50 4.31 13.72
CA HIS A 75 9.85 4.20 15.14
C HIS A 75 9.01 5.12 16.03
N GLU A 76 8.72 6.34 15.61
CA GLU A 76 7.85 7.26 16.35
C GLU A 76 6.42 6.70 16.50
N ALA A 77 5.87 6.12 15.43
CA ALA A 77 4.56 5.50 15.47
C ALA A 77 4.54 4.25 16.38
N LEU A 78 5.55 3.38 16.28
CA LEU A 78 5.68 2.22 17.19
C LEU A 78 5.88 2.64 18.64
N TRP A 79 6.67 3.69 18.91
CA TRP A 79 6.84 4.21 20.25
C TRP A 79 5.51 4.71 20.83
N THR A 80 4.72 5.42 20.01
CA THR A 80 3.38 5.89 20.40
C THR A 80 2.47 4.72 20.77
N ILE A 81 2.44 3.65 19.95
CA ILE A 81 1.66 2.45 20.24
C ILE A 81 2.12 1.81 21.56
N ASN A 82 3.42 1.60 21.74
CA ASN A 82 3.97 0.99 22.96
C ASN A 82 3.64 1.84 24.19
N ARG A 83 3.75 3.17 24.10
CA ARG A 83 3.39 4.08 25.18
C ARG A 83 1.91 3.94 25.55
N LEU A 84 1.02 3.99 24.56
CA LEU A 84 -0.43 3.87 24.79
C LEU A 84 -0.81 2.50 25.40
N LEU A 85 -0.14 1.43 25.00
CA LEU A 85 -0.35 0.09 25.56
C LEU A 85 0.17 -0.05 27.00
N THR A 86 1.22 0.72 27.38
CA THR A 86 1.89 0.60 28.69
C THR A 86 1.30 1.55 29.71
N GLU A 87 0.94 2.79 29.32
CA GLU A 87 0.46 3.84 30.23
C GLU A 87 -1.04 3.72 30.55
N ARG A 88 -1.75 2.76 29.97
CA ARG A 88 -3.18 2.60 30.24
C ARG A 88 -3.41 2.18 31.68
N GLU A 89 -4.11 3.00 32.43
CA GLU A 89 -4.78 2.63 33.66
C GLU A 89 -6.13 1.98 33.31
N THR A 90 -6.29 0.74 33.62
CA THR A 90 -7.45 -0.18 33.75
C THR A 90 -8.86 0.21 33.27
N SER A 91 -9.10 1.30 32.59
CA SER A 91 -10.41 1.65 32.04
C SER A 91 -10.34 1.95 30.53
N TYR A 92 -11.35 1.46 29.80
CA TYR A 92 -11.54 1.72 28.38
C TYR A 92 -11.70 3.21 28.14
N ASP A 93 -10.62 3.87 27.73
CA ASP A 93 -10.66 5.22 27.25
C ASP A 93 -10.76 5.17 25.72
N LEU A 94 -11.90 5.58 25.19
CA LEU A 94 -12.14 5.66 23.75
C LEU A 94 -11.11 6.54 23.06
N ASP A 95 -10.61 7.57 23.75
CA ASP A 95 -9.56 8.46 23.21
C ASP A 95 -8.23 7.70 23.03
N VAL A 96 -7.89 6.79 23.95
CA VAL A 96 -6.70 5.91 23.82
C VAL A 96 -6.85 4.95 22.65
N ILE A 97 -8.02 4.42 22.48
CA ILE A 97 -8.37 3.51 21.38
C ILE A 97 -8.23 4.21 20.03
N ASP A 98 -8.80 5.40 19.89
CA ASP A 98 -8.67 6.20 18.66
C ASP A 98 -7.21 6.56 18.37
N GLN A 99 -6.44 6.92 19.39
CA GLN A 99 -5.01 7.18 19.24
C GLN A 99 -4.22 5.93 18.81
N LEU A 100 -4.58 4.73 19.29
CA LEU A 100 -3.97 3.47 18.84
C LEU A 100 -4.28 3.19 17.38
N LEU A 101 -5.54 3.35 16.96
CA LEU A 101 -5.93 3.18 15.55
C LEU A 101 -5.18 4.15 14.63
N VAL A 102 -5.08 5.42 15.02
CA VAL A 102 -4.31 6.43 14.28
C VAL A 102 -2.83 6.04 14.20
N ALA A 103 -2.23 5.56 15.29
CA ALA A 103 -0.84 5.16 15.30
C ALA A 103 -0.58 3.91 14.43
N ILE A 104 -1.48 2.92 14.43
CA ILE A 104 -1.41 1.75 13.55
C ILE A 104 -1.50 2.18 12.07
N GLU A 105 -2.43 3.08 11.73
CA GLU A 105 -2.54 3.60 10.37
C GLU A 105 -1.29 4.38 9.94
N ARG A 106 -0.63 5.06 10.87
CA ARG A 106 0.62 5.76 10.61
C ARG A 106 1.75 4.79 10.26
N VAL A 107 1.87 3.67 10.99
CA VAL A 107 2.82 2.58 10.64
C VAL A 107 2.51 2.02 9.25
N ARG A 108 1.24 1.75 8.96
CA ARG A 108 0.81 1.28 7.63
C ARG A 108 1.15 2.27 6.53
N HIS A 109 0.96 3.57 6.78
CA HIS A 109 1.29 4.62 5.80
C HIS A 109 2.77 4.60 5.42
N VAL A 110 3.65 4.53 6.42
CA VAL A 110 5.11 4.44 6.19
C VAL A 110 5.47 3.20 5.36
N ILE A 111 4.91 2.03 5.70
CA ILE A 111 5.16 0.79 4.95
C ILE A 111 4.66 0.88 3.51
N ARG A 112 3.50 1.48 3.29
CA ARG A 112 2.94 1.69 1.95
C ARG A 112 3.76 2.66 1.12
N ASP A 113 4.26 3.73 1.73
CA ASP A 113 5.15 4.67 1.05
C ASP A 113 6.46 4.00 0.67
N ALA A 114 7.02 3.16 1.54
CA ALA A 114 8.19 2.35 1.22
C ALA A 114 7.90 1.35 0.09
N LEU A 115 6.75 0.68 0.11
CA LEU A 115 6.32 -0.19 -0.98
C LEU A 115 6.25 0.56 -2.31
N ASP A 116 5.68 1.76 -2.31
CA ASP A 116 5.60 2.61 -3.50
C ASP A 116 6.99 2.99 -4.02
N GLU A 117 7.95 3.25 -3.14
CA GLU A 117 9.34 3.57 -3.49
C GLU A 117 10.11 2.35 -4.02
N HIS A 118 9.92 1.17 -3.46
CA HIS A 118 10.50 -0.06 -3.98
C HIS A 118 9.98 -0.41 -5.39
N VAL A 119 8.76 0.00 -5.71
CA VAL A 119 8.19 -0.11 -7.06
C VAL A 119 8.80 0.90 -8.03
N VAL A 120 9.29 2.05 -7.55
CA VAL A 120 10.07 3.02 -8.36
C VAL A 120 11.40 2.41 -8.84
N GLY A 121 11.91 1.40 -8.17
CA GLY A 121 13.00 0.52 -8.66
C GLY A 121 12.60 -0.36 -9.84
N LEU A 122 11.52 -0.05 -10.56
CA LEU A 122 11.14 -0.74 -11.79
C LEU A 122 12.33 -0.85 -12.73
N PRO A 123 12.54 -2.03 -13.31
CA PRO A 123 13.64 -2.24 -14.24
C PRO A 123 13.62 -1.15 -15.30
N GLY A 124 14.77 -0.60 -15.62
CA GLY A 124 14.88 0.38 -16.70
C GLY A 124 14.50 -0.18 -18.08
N ASP A 125 14.27 -1.49 -18.19
CA ASP A 125 13.89 -2.19 -19.44
C ASP A 125 12.38 -2.30 -19.60
N ALA A 126 11.88 -1.88 -20.76
CA ALA A 126 10.44 -1.86 -21.08
C ALA A 126 9.79 -3.26 -21.03
N GLY A 127 10.52 -4.29 -21.41
CA GLY A 127 10.02 -5.67 -21.40
C GLY A 127 9.75 -6.14 -19.98
N LEU A 128 10.69 -5.89 -19.08
CA LEU A 128 10.57 -6.25 -17.66
C LEU A 128 9.41 -5.49 -17.00
N VAL A 129 9.25 -4.19 -17.28
CA VAL A 129 8.10 -3.41 -16.76
C VAL A 129 6.76 -3.95 -17.28
N VAL A 130 6.68 -4.36 -18.55
CA VAL A 130 5.47 -5.00 -19.09
C VAL A 130 5.18 -6.34 -18.43
N ASP A 131 6.22 -7.13 -18.13
CA ASP A 131 6.06 -8.42 -17.46
C ASP A 131 5.60 -8.23 -16.00
N GLU A 132 6.09 -7.18 -15.31
CA GLU A 132 5.56 -6.80 -13.98
C GLU A 132 4.08 -6.40 -14.05
N LEU A 133 3.69 -5.54 -14.98
CA LEU A 133 2.29 -5.18 -15.18
C LEU A 133 1.40 -6.41 -15.40
N LYS A 134 1.85 -7.41 -16.15
CA LYS A 134 1.12 -8.65 -16.35
C LYS A 134 1.06 -9.53 -15.11
N ARG A 135 2.09 -9.51 -14.29
CA ARG A 135 2.11 -10.21 -13.00
C ARG A 135 1.10 -9.59 -12.04
N TRP A 136 0.98 -8.27 -12.02
CA TRP A 136 0.04 -7.55 -11.16
C TRP A 136 -1.41 -7.55 -11.67
N LEU A 137 -1.60 -7.69 -12.98
CA LEU A 137 -2.90 -7.70 -13.66
C LEU A 137 -3.04 -8.96 -14.53
N PRO A 138 -3.08 -10.17 -13.91
CA PRO A 138 -2.99 -11.44 -14.63
C PRO A 138 -4.17 -11.71 -15.57
N ASN A 139 -5.36 -11.19 -15.25
CA ASN A 139 -6.56 -11.37 -16.06
C ASN A 139 -6.76 -10.25 -17.11
N THR A 140 -5.92 -9.21 -17.07
CA THR A 140 -6.03 -8.08 -17.99
C THR A 140 -5.40 -8.38 -19.34
N SER A 141 -6.12 -8.12 -20.43
CA SER A 141 -5.65 -8.37 -21.78
C SER A 141 -4.46 -7.47 -22.15
N ASN A 142 -3.55 -7.97 -23.01
CA ASN A 142 -2.47 -7.17 -23.57
C ASN A 142 -2.97 -5.93 -24.33
N GLU A 143 -4.19 -5.95 -24.87
CA GLU A 143 -4.82 -4.81 -25.50
C GLU A 143 -5.19 -3.73 -24.49
N THR A 144 -5.77 -4.14 -23.35
CA THR A 144 -6.10 -3.22 -22.25
C THR A 144 -4.84 -2.58 -21.69
N ILE A 145 -3.78 -3.35 -21.42
CA ILE A 145 -2.49 -2.81 -20.96
C ILE A 145 -1.91 -1.83 -21.99
N ALA A 146 -1.94 -2.19 -23.27
CA ALA A 146 -1.46 -1.31 -24.34
C ALA A 146 -2.24 0.02 -24.38
N ASN A 147 -3.56 -0.05 -24.22
CA ASN A 147 -4.42 1.14 -24.17
C ASN A 147 -4.13 2.02 -22.96
N LEU A 148 -3.88 1.43 -21.77
CA LEU A 148 -3.46 2.17 -20.58
C LEU A 148 -2.16 2.94 -20.80
N VAL A 149 -1.20 2.29 -21.46
CA VAL A 149 0.12 2.90 -21.75
C VAL A 149 0.06 3.82 -22.98
N GLY A 150 -1.09 3.94 -23.66
CA GLY A 150 -1.24 4.79 -24.84
C GLY A 150 -0.50 4.30 -26.10
N VAL A 151 -0.29 2.97 -26.20
CA VAL A 151 0.39 2.35 -27.35
C VAL A 151 -0.50 1.27 -27.99
N ASN A 152 -0.16 0.85 -29.20
CA ASN A 152 -0.85 -0.29 -29.80
C ASN A 152 -0.27 -1.62 -29.30
N ARG A 153 -1.06 -2.70 -29.38
CA ARG A 153 -0.70 -4.05 -28.95
C ARG A 153 0.60 -4.56 -29.61
N LYS A 154 0.87 -4.18 -30.88
CA LYS A 154 2.11 -4.60 -31.57
C LYS A 154 3.34 -3.93 -30.94
N THR A 155 3.23 -2.68 -30.54
CA THR A 155 4.30 -1.95 -29.85
C THR A 155 4.57 -2.58 -28.49
N LEU A 156 3.54 -2.87 -27.70
CA LEU A 156 3.68 -3.55 -26.40
C LEU A 156 4.38 -4.92 -26.58
N ALA A 157 3.91 -5.74 -27.54
CA ALA A 157 4.51 -7.05 -27.82
C ALA A 157 5.96 -6.97 -28.32
N ARG A 158 6.36 -5.86 -28.97
CA ARG A 158 7.75 -5.65 -29.36
C ARG A 158 8.64 -5.33 -28.17
N TRP A 159 8.13 -4.63 -27.16
CA TRP A 159 8.88 -4.31 -25.95
C TRP A 159 9.29 -5.57 -25.16
N THR A 160 8.46 -6.61 -25.15
CA THR A 160 8.79 -7.88 -24.49
C THR A 160 9.80 -8.74 -25.28
N LYS A 161 10.14 -8.35 -26.52
CA LYS A 161 11.08 -9.12 -27.38
C LYS A 161 12.43 -8.45 -27.57
N VAL A 162 12.52 -7.16 -27.35
CA VAL A 162 13.72 -6.35 -27.62
C VAL A 162 13.98 -5.47 -26.42
N SER A 163 15.12 -5.69 -25.79
CA SER A 163 15.57 -4.85 -24.68
C SER A 163 15.69 -3.39 -25.11
N ARG A 164 15.08 -2.51 -24.37
CA ARG A 164 15.08 -1.07 -24.60
C ARG A 164 14.67 -0.31 -23.32
N PRO A 165 15.12 0.94 -23.16
CA PRO A 165 14.66 1.75 -22.03
C PRO A 165 13.13 1.86 -21.99
N ALA A 166 12.56 1.71 -20.80
CA ALA A 166 11.14 1.87 -20.57
C ALA A 166 10.72 3.33 -20.81
N PRO A 167 9.73 3.59 -21.67
CA PRO A 167 9.18 4.93 -21.82
C PRO A 167 8.60 5.44 -20.49
N ARG A 168 8.73 6.75 -20.24
CA ARG A 168 8.22 7.39 -19.00
C ARG A 168 6.75 7.04 -18.74
N GLN A 169 5.90 7.07 -19.77
CA GLN A 169 4.49 6.75 -19.62
C GLN A 169 4.26 5.29 -19.16
N LEU A 170 5.07 4.34 -19.62
CA LEU A 170 5.02 2.95 -19.17
C LEU A 170 5.41 2.85 -17.70
N GLN A 171 6.48 3.54 -17.28
CA GLN A 171 6.92 3.58 -15.89
C GLN A 171 5.85 4.21 -14.99
N LEU A 172 5.25 5.34 -15.40
CA LEU A 172 4.17 5.99 -14.66
C LEU A 172 2.94 5.10 -14.51
N VAL A 173 2.52 4.41 -15.58
CA VAL A 173 1.40 3.46 -15.51
C VAL A 173 1.71 2.33 -14.53
N ALA A 174 2.91 1.77 -14.60
CA ALA A 174 3.32 0.71 -13.69
C ALA A 174 3.34 1.19 -12.23
N HIS A 175 3.84 2.40 -11.97
CA HIS A 175 3.83 2.99 -10.64
C HIS A 175 2.39 3.21 -10.11
N LEU A 176 1.49 3.76 -10.93
CA LEU A 176 0.09 3.93 -10.56
C LEU A 176 -0.61 2.58 -10.27
N VAL A 177 -0.36 1.57 -11.10
CA VAL A 177 -0.89 0.20 -10.88
C VAL A 177 -0.37 -0.38 -9.57
N ALA A 178 0.91 -0.20 -9.28
CA ALA A 178 1.51 -0.68 -8.05
C ALA A 178 0.85 -0.07 -6.81
N ILE A 179 0.61 1.25 -6.81
CA ILE A 179 -0.08 1.93 -5.70
C ILE A 179 -1.50 1.39 -5.52
N LEU A 180 -2.25 1.24 -6.62
CA LEU A 180 -3.68 0.92 -6.58
C LEU A 180 -3.94 -0.56 -6.26
N ARG A 181 -3.11 -1.49 -6.73
CA ARG A 181 -3.34 -2.94 -6.62
C ARG A 181 -3.39 -3.46 -5.17
N HIS A 182 -2.88 -2.71 -4.20
CA HIS A 182 -2.86 -3.13 -2.80
C HIS A 182 -4.26 -3.16 -2.17
N ASN A 183 -5.19 -2.30 -2.63
CA ASN A 183 -6.53 -2.19 -2.06
C ASN A 183 -7.65 -2.36 -3.10
N TRP A 184 -7.30 -2.46 -4.38
CA TRP A 184 -8.27 -2.50 -5.46
C TRP A 184 -8.19 -3.82 -6.23
N THR A 185 -9.34 -4.35 -6.62
CA THR A 185 -9.38 -5.46 -7.58
C THR A 185 -8.78 -5.04 -8.91
N GLU A 186 -8.38 -5.99 -9.74
CA GLU A 186 -7.83 -5.74 -11.07
C GLU A 186 -8.76 -4.88 -11.93
N GLU A 187 -10.07 -5.18 -11.92
CA GLU A 187 -11.09 -4.39 -12.62
C GLU A 187 -11.21 -2.98 -12.04
N GLY A 188 -11.07 -2.84 -10.73
CA GLY A 188 -11.06 -1.55 -10.02
C GLY A 188 -9.90 -0.69 -10.46
N VAL A 189 -8.70 -1.26 -10.51
CA VAL A 189 -7.48 -0.60 -11.01
C VAL A 189 -7.69 -0.11 -12.44
N ILE A 190 -8.17 -0.96 -13.33
CA ILE A 190 -8.43 -0.58 -14.74
C ILE A 190 -9.50 0.52 -14.82
N ALA A 191 -10.58 0.40 -14.05
CA ALA A 191 -11.65 1.39 -14.01
C ALA A 191 -11.16 2.75 -13.49
N TRP A 192 -10.17 2.76 -12.57
CA TRP A 192 -9.59 3.98 -12.03
C TRP A 192 -9.02 4.88 -13.13
N PHE A 193 -8.31 4.34 -14.10
CA PHE A 193 -7.75 5.11 -15.23
C PHE A 193 -8.82 5.73 -16.13
N GLY A 194 -9.98 5.10 -16.24
CA GLY A 194 -11.07 5.53 -17.13
C GLY A 194 -12.07 6.48 -16.49
N ARG A 195 -12.06 6.67 -15.17
CA ARG A 195 -13.04 7.49 -14.46
C ARG A 195 -12.51 8.90 -14.19
N PRO A 196 -13.36 9.95 -14.32
CA PRO A 196 -12.99 11.30 -13.89
C PRO A 196 -12.66 11.32 -12.39
N ARG A 197 -11.59 12.03 -12.01
CA ARG A 197 -11.12 12.15 -10.62
C ARG A 197 -11.22 13.58 -10.12
N ARG A 198 -11.69 13.74 -8.89
CA ARG A 198 -11.89 15.06 -8.29
C ARG A 198 -10.56 15.81 -8.09
N GLY A 199 -9.53 15.11 -7.62
CA GLY A 199 -8.19 15.67 -7.46
C GLY A 199 -7.46 15.96 -8.78
N LEU A 200 -8.05 15.58 -9.94
CA LEU A 200 -7.55 15.88 -11.27
C LEU A 200 -8.50 16.82 -12.05
N ASP A 201 -9.22 17.70 -11.37
CA ASP A 201 -10.19 18.64 -11.94
C ASP A 201 -11.26 17.96 -12.81
N GLY A 202 -11.72 16.78 -12.43
CA GLY A 202 -12.70 16.00 -13.18
C GLY A 202 -12.16 15.35 -14.45
N ARG A 203 -10.85 15.38 -14.67
CA ARG A 203 -10.21 14.72 -15.82
C ARG A 203 -9.98 13.22 -15.52
N LYS A 204 -9.89 12.44 -16.60
CA LYS A 204 -9.58 11.01 -16.49
C LYS A 204 -8.07 10.82 -16.42
N PRO A 205 -7.53 9.99 -15.50
CA PRO A 205 -6.10 9.70 -15.41
C PRO A 205 -5.46 9.31 -16.74
N VAL A 206 -6.12 8.42 -17.50
CA VAL A 206 -5.60 7.96 -18.81
C VAL A 206 -5.35 9.10 -19.81
N ALA A 207 -6.12 10.17 -19.75
CA ALA A 207 -5.96 11.33 -20.65
C ALA A 207 -4.76 12.22 -20.26
N LEU A 208 -4.21 12.02 -19.05
CA LEU A 208 -3.15 12.84 -18.46
C LEU A 208 -1.77 12.16 -18.49
N LEU A 209 -1.71 10.86 -18.76
CA LEU A 209 -0.48 10.07 -18.70
C LEU A 209 0.66 10.58 -19.60
N GLY A 210 0.33 11.31 -20.66
CA GLY A 210 1.30 11.91 -21.58
C GLY A 210 1.83 13.29 -21.14
N ASP A 211 1.25 13.90 -20.11
CA ASP A 211 1.63 15.22 -19.64
C ASP A 211 2.66 15.11 -18.49
N PRO A 212 3.92 15.53 -18.69
CA PRO A 212 4.95 15.43 -17.67
C PRO A 212 4.70 16.33 -16.45
N GLY A 213 3.85 17.37 -16.57
CA GLY A 213 3.56 18.29 -15.47
C GLY A 213 2.55 17.78 -14.44
N VAL A 214 1.86 16.67 -14.71
CA VAL A 214 0.77 16.16 -13.87
C VAL A 214 1.10 14.83 -13.18
N GLU A 215 2.32 14.34 -13.31
CA GLU A 215 2.75 13.05 -12.74
C GLU A 215 2.52 12.99 -11.24
N GLU A 216 3.00 14.00 -10.51
CA GLU A 216 2.83 14.07 -9.05
C GLU A 216 1.34 14.13 -8.65
N SER A 217 0.52 14.85 -9.43
CA SER A 217 -0.93 14.91 -9.18
C SER A 217 -1.60 13.55 -9.39
N LEU A 218 -1.16 12.78 -10.40
CA LEU A 218 -1.64 11.42 -10.65
C LEU A 218 -1.25 10.46 -9.53
N LEU A 219 0.00 10.52 -9.06
CA LEU A 219 0.48 9.71 -7.93
C LEU A 219 -0.25 10.07 -6.64
N SER A 220 -0.42 11.35 -6.35
CA SER A 220 -1.18 11.83 -5.18
C SER A 220 -2.64 11.36 -5.22
N GLU A 221 -3.31 11.43 -6.38
CA GLU A 221 -4.70 10.95 -6.53
C GLU A 221 -4.80 9.42 -6.39
N ALA A 222 -3.79 8.67 -6.84
CA ALA A 222 -3.75 7.23 -6.67
C ALA A 222 -3.59 6.84 -5.18
N ARG A 223 -2.71 7.54 -4.45
CA ARG A 223 -2.53 7.36 -3.00
C ARG A 223 -3.80 7.72 -2.23
N ALA A 224 -4.46 8.84 -2.57
CA ALA A 224 -5.73 9.24 -1.97
C ALA A 224 -6.84 8.21 -2.26
N GLY A 225 -6.91 7.67 -3.49
CA GLY A 225 -7.85 6.60 -3.85
C GLY A 225 -7.66 5.33 -3.06
N ARG A 226 -6.43 4.99 -2.71
CA ARG A 226 -6.10 3.85 -1.85
C ARG A 226 -6.66 4.00 -0.42
N SER A 227 -6.72 5.23 0.09
CA SER A 227 -7.13 5.50 1.47
C SER A 227 -8.66 5.58 1.66
N GLN A 228 -9.44 5.71 0.60
CA GLN A 228 -10.91 5.93 0.68
C GLN A 228 -11.72 4.63 0.77
N ASP A 229 -11.13 3.47 0.46
CA ASP A 229 -11.80 2.15 0.46
C ASP A 229 -11.30 1.25 1.62
N ALA A 230 -10.67 1.82 2.64
CA ALA A 230 -10.15 1.11 3.82
C ALA A 230 -11.03 1.33 5.05
#